data_a6d71ad13b9584e5313ca571fbcdbb43
#
_entry.id   a6d71ad13b9584e5313ca571fbcdbb43
#
_cell.length_a   1.000
_cell.length_b   1.000
_cell.length_c   1.000
_cell.angle_alpha   90.00
_cell.angle_beta   90.00
_cell.angle_gamma   90.00
#
_symmetry.space_group_name_H-M   'P 1'
#
loop_
_entity.id
_entity.type
_entity.pdbx_description
1 polymer ?
#
loop_
_entity_poly.entity_id
_entity_poly.type
_entity_poly.pdbx_seq_one_letter_code
_entity_poly.pdbx_strand_id
1 'polypeptide(L)'
;YECGSGNDPQAADFDRKKGGKVKKNFEDIVSKVKEFETKTVAVANAQDDAVLEAVHEAKKRGIANAVLVGDEEKIRAIAERLGMDPAGFEVIDEKDPIQACRRAVQLAHDGKVDMYMKGLIDSKDFLRSVLDKEVGLRTGKPLSHVCVFDLPFADQLLFLTDVAFMTYPTLEDKVHIINNTVPVCRACGIEVPKVAVLAAVEVVNPKMPVTVEAAELTRMNDEGKITGCIVDGPLSLDLAI
;
A
#
# COMPACT_ATOMS: atom_id res chain seq x y z
N TYR A 1 7.70 -1.99 -44.24
CA TYR A 1 8.77 -2.47 -43.33
C TYR A 1 8.13 -3.50 -42.43
N GLU A 2 8.46 -4.78 -42.68
CA GLU A 2 7.97 -5.91 -41.89
C GLU A 2 8.68 -5.90 -40.53
N CYS A 3 7.93 -5.77 -39.44
CA CYS A 3 8.39 -6.03 -38.07
C CYS A 3 8.41 -7.54 -37.85
N GLY A 4 9.60 -8.12 -37.79
CA GLY A 4 9.77 -9.51 -37.41
C GLY A 4 9.38 -9.73 -35.93
N SER A 5 8.40 -10.60 -35.71
CA SER A 5 8.02 -11.11 -34.40
C SER A 5 9.12 -12.05 -33.90
N GLY A 6 10.07 -11.50 -33.14
CA GLY A 6 11.01 -12.30 -32.36
C GLY A 6 10.31 -12.90 -31.14
N ASN A 7 9.93 -14.16 -31.22
CA ASN A 7 9.56 -14.96 -30.05
C ASN A 7 10.83 -15.15 -29.20
N ASP A 8 10.92 -14.47 -28.10
CA ASP A 8 11.93 -14.73 -27.08
C ASP A 8 11.57 -16.02 -26.32
N PRO A 9 12.39 -17.08 -26.40
CA PRO A 9 12.10 -18.34 -25.72
C PRO A 9 12.09 -18.23 -24.19
N GLN A 10 12.67 -17.18 -23.61
CA GLN A 10 12.72 -16.97 -22.16
C GLN A 10 11.39 -16.44 -21.59
N ALA A 11 10.60 -15.68 -22.37
CA ALA A 11 9.29 -15.23 -21.96
C ALA A 11 8.26 -16.38 -21.85
N ALA A 12 8.39 -17.41 -22.66
CA ALA A 12 7.50 -18.56 -22.69
C ALA A 12 7.73 -19.58 -21.56
N ASP A 13 8.92 -19.60 -20.94
CA ASP A 13 9.25 -20.57 -19.88
C ASP A 13 8.87 -20.06 -18.47
N PHE A 14 8.56 -18.78 -18.35
CA PHE A 14 8.18 -18.17 -17.08
C PHE A 14 6.76 -18.51 -16.62
N ASP A 15 5.88 -18.81 -17.56
CA ASP A 15 4.46 -19.14 -17.30
C ASP A 15 4.25 -20.58 -16.75
N ARG A 16 5.28 -21.43 -16.72
CA ARG A 16 5.18 -22.85 -16.35
C ARG A 16 5.64 -23.22 -14.94
N LYS A 17 6.20 -22.28 -14.17
CA LYS A 17 6.69 -22.64 -12.81
C LYS A 17 5.76 -22.15 -11.70
N LYS A 18 4.91 -23.10 -11.27
CA LYS A 18 4.17 -23.19 -9.99
C LYS A 18 3.14 -22.09 -9.68
N GLY A 19 1.93 -22.42 -10.08
CA GLY A 19 0.70 -21.75 -9.76
C GLY A 19 0.32 -21.68 -8.29
N GLY A 20 0.75 -20.63 -7.60
CA GLY A 20 -0.09 -20.03 -6.61
C GLY A 20 -1.21 -19.28 -7.35
N LYS A 21 -2.47 -19.42 -6.89
CA LYS A 21 -3.60 -18.70 -7.48
C LYS A 21 -3.35 -17.21 -7.30
N VAL A 22 -3.00 -16.52 -8.38
CA VAL A 22 -2.79 -15.05 -8.36
C VAL A 22 -4.09 -14.39 -7.92
N LYS A 23 -4.02 -13.45 -6.99
CA LYS A 23 -5.19 -12.69 -6.53
C LYS A 23 -5.67 -11.82 -7.68
N LYS A 24 -6.87 -12.11 -8.17
CA LYS A 24 -7.45 -11.42 -9.33
C LYS A 24 -8.27 -10.19 -8.95
N ASN A 25 -8.84 -10.18 -7.73
CA ASN A 25 -9.72 -9.11 -7.26
C ASN A 25 -9.65 -8.94 -5.74
N PHE A 26 -10.30 -7.90 -5.21
CA PHE A 26 -10.31 -7.61 -3.77
C PHE A 26 -11.03 -8.67 -2.95
N GLU A 27 -12.05 -9.36 -3.48
CA GLU A 27 -12.75 -10.41 -2.74
C GLU A 27 -11.86 -11.63 -2.50
N ASP A 28 -10.93 -11.92 -3.40
CA ASP A 28 -9.90 -12.96 -3.18
C ASP A 28 -8.99 -12.58 -2.00
N ILE A 29 -8.61 -11.28 -1.88
CA ILE A 29 -7.81 -10.79 -0.75
C ILE A 29 -8.62 -10.90 0.55
N VAL A 30 -9.89 -10.44 0.55
CA VAL A 30 -10.77 -10.51 1.73
C VAL A 30 -10.97 -11.95 2.17
N SER A 31 -11.17 -12.87 1.23
CA SER A 31 -11.30 -14.30 1.51
C SER A 31 -10.04 -14.86 2.17
N LYS A 32 -8.87 -14.44 1.69
CA LYS A 32 -7.58 -14.84 2.24
C LYS A 32 -7.33 -14.27 3.63
N VAL A 33 -7.70 -13.00 3.88
CA VAL A 33 -7.54 -12.36 5.19
C VAL A 33 -8.30 -13.11 6.28
N LYS A 34 -9.48 -13.66 5.98
CA LYS A 34 -10.29 -14.44 6.92
C LYS A 34 -9.66 -15.77 7.38
N GLU A 35 -8.63 -16.24 6.71
CA GLU A 35 -7.86 -17.43 7.13
C GLU A 35 -6.86 -17.14 8.25
N PHE A 36 -6.61 -15.86 8.54
CA PHE A 36 -5.67 -15.40 9.56
C PHE A 36 -6.41 -14.84 10.79
N GLU A 37 -5.67 -14.68 11.87
CA GLU A 37 -6.16 -13.97 13.06
C GLU A 37 -6.56 -12.54 12.70
N THR A 38 -7.74 -12.12 13.19
CA THR A 38 -8.28 -10.77 12.93
C THR A 38 -7.37 -9.71 13.54
N LYS A 39 -6.88 -8.81 12.70
CA LYS A 39 -5.99 -7.72 13.09
C LYS A 39 -6.77 -6.51 13.62
N THR A 40 -6.11 -5.67 14.41
CA THR A 40 -6.71 -4.47 14.99
C THR A 40 -6.05 -3.22 14.42
N VAL A 41 -6.88 -2.22 14.08
CA VAL A 41 -6.43 -0.92 13.58
C VAL A 41 -6.72 0.18 14.59
N ALA A 42 -5.74 1.05 14.89
CA ALA A 42 -5.99 2.30 15.60
C ALA A 42 -6.38 3.39 14.59
N VAL A 43 -7.51 4.03 14.81
CA VAL A 43 -8.03 5.08 13.92
C VAL A 43 -7.88 6.43 14.60
N ALA A 44 -7.09 7.33 14.02
CA ALA A 44 -6.91 8.69 14.54
C ALA A 44 -8.03 9.62 14.06
N ASN A 45 -8.64 10.37 14.97
CA ASN A 45 -9.76 11.29 14.69
C ASN A 45 -10.92 10.57 14.01
N ALA A 46 -11.45 9.58 14.71
CA ALA A 46 -12.45 8.67 14.18
C ALA A 46 -13.88 9.23 14.07
N GLN A 47 -14.11 10.48 14.51
CA GLN A 47 -15.41 11.17 14.49
C GLN A 47 -15.83 11.61 13.08
N ASP A 48 -16.06 10.66 12.19
CA ASP A 48 -16.47 10.85 10.79
C ASP A 48 -17.35 9.69 10.33
N ASP A 49 -18.39 9.98 9.55
CA ASP A 49 -19.37 9.01 9.10
C ASP A 49 -18.73 7.91 8.26
N ALA A 50 -17.96 8.29 7.23
CA ALA A 50 -17.35 7.35 6.31
C ALA A 50 -16.30 6.47 7.01
N VAL A 51 -15.59 7.03 7.99
CA VAL A 51 -14.62 6.29 8.81
C VAL A 51 -15.33 5.24 9.66
N LEU A 52 -16.42 5.61 10.35
CA LEU A 52 -17.18 4.68 11.20
C LEU A 52 -17.87 3.59 10.37
N GLU A 53 -18.47 3.94 9.23
CA GLU A 53 -19.03 2.96 8.29
C GLU A 53 -17.97 1.96 7.82
N ALA A 54 -16.79 2.44 7.44
CA ALA A 54 -15.69 1.60 6.95
C ALA A 54 -15.21 0.60 8.02
N VAL A 55 -14.97 1.06 9.26
CA VAL A 55 -14.50 0.17 10.34
C VAL A 55 -15.60 -0.78 10.82
N HIS A 56 -16.87 -0.34 10.80
CA HIS A 56 -18.00 -1.19 11.11
C HIS A 56 -18.15 -2.33 10.10
N GLU A 57 -18.09 -2.01 8.82
CA GLU A 57 -18.19 -3.02 7.76
C GLU A 57 -16.98 -3.96 7.78
N ALA A 58 -15.77 -3.43 8.03
CA ALA A 58 -14.57 -4.25 8.18
C ALA A 58 -14.71 -5.27 9.34
N LYS A 59 -15.23 -4.82 10.48
CA LYS A 59 -15.49 -5.69 11.64
C LYS A 59 -16.57 -6.74 11.32
N LYS A 60 -17.69 -6.31 10.75
CA LYS A 60 -18.81 -7.18 10.35
C LYS A 60 -18.37 -8.27 9.36
N ARG A 61 -17.50 -7.92 8.43
CA ARG A 61 -16.90 -8.86 7.45
C ARG A 61 -15.77 -9.72 8.02
N GLY A 62 -15.35 -9.49 9.27
CA GLY A 62 -14.25 -10.21 9.90
C GLY A 62 -12.87 -9.86 9.32
N ILE A 63 -12.72 -8.65 8.77
CA ILE A 63 -11.47 -8.18 8.16
C ILE A 63 -10.55 -7.61 9.25
N ALA A 64 -11.08 -6.71 10.10
CA ALA A 64 -10.31 -6.07 11.16
C ALA A 64 -11.21 -5.62 12.32
N ASN A 65 -10.63 -5.57 13.52
CA ASN A 65 -11.17 -4.81 14.65
C ASN A 65 -10.60 -3.39 14.61
N ALA A 66 -11.21 -2.48 15.42
CA ALA A 66 -10.72 -1.10 15.51
C ALA A 66 -10.71 -0.59 16.96
N VAL A 67 -9.71 0.23 17.27
CA VAL A 67 -9.67 1.14 18.42
C VAL A 67 -9.83 2.55 17.87
N LEU A 68 -10.87 3.26 18.32
CA LEU A 68 -11.22 4.59 17.82
C LEU A 68 -10.65 5.65 18.76
N VAL A 69 -9.82 6.53 18.25
CA VAL A 69 -9.22 7.63 19.02
C VAL A 69 -9.77 8.94 18.50
N GLY A 70 -10.39 9.75 19.37
CA GLY A 70 -10.99 11.02 18.99
C GLY A 70 -12.01 11.49 20.03
N ASP A 71 -12.88 12.43 19.64
CA ASP A 71 -13.96 12.94 20.47
C ASP A 71 -15.03 11.84 20.71
N GLU A 72 -15.00 11.21 21.87
CA GLU A 72 -15.87 10.07 22.20
C GLU A 72 -17.36 10.41 22.06
N GLU A 73 -17.77 11.62 22.49
CA GLU A 73 -19.17 12.03 22.40
C GLU A 73 -19.64 12.06 20.95
N LYS A 74 -18.82 12.61 20.05
CA LYS A 74 -19.13 12.66 18.61
C LYS A 74 -19.06 11.28 17.97
N ILE A 75 -18.05 10.46 18.30
CA ILE A 75 -17.94 9.09 17.79
C ILE A 75 -19.21 8.30 18.13
N ARG A 76 -19.64 8.32 19.40
CA ARG A 76 -20.83 7.59 19.84
C ARG A 76 -22.13 8.13 19.22
N ALA A 77 -22.27 9.45 19.11
CA ALA A 77 -23.43 10.07 18.46
C ALA A 77 -23.53 9.71 16.96
N ILE A 78 -22.40 9.65 16.26
CA ILE A 78 -22.37 9.21 14.86
C ILE A 78 -22.72 7.72 14.77
N ALA A 79 -22.13 6.87 15.61
CA ALA A 79 -22.41 5.43 15.63
C ALA A 79 -23.89 5.15 15.85
N GLU A 80 -24.52 5.83 16.81
CA GLU A 80 -25.97 5.71 17.09
C GLU A 80 -26.81 6.13 15.88
N ARG A 81 -26.47 7.28 15.25
CA ARG A 81 -27.15 7.77 14.05
C ARG A 81 -27.06 6.81 12.85
N LEU A 82 -25.94 6.12 12.73
CA LEU A 82 -25.71 5.11 11.69
C LEU A 82 -26.28 3.73 12.06
N GLY A 83 -26.95 3.61 13.21
CA GLY A 83 -27.53 2.35 13.67
C GLY A 83 -26.50 1.29 14.11
N MET A 84 -25.31 1.74 14.46
CA MET A 84 -24.25 0.88 15.01
C MET A 84 -24.38 0.80 16.52
N ASP A 85 -23.93 -0.30 17.12
CA ASP A 85 -23.78 -0.38 18.57
C ASP A 85 -22.66 0.57 19.03
N PRO A 86 -22.96 1.64 19.80
CA PRO A 86 -21.93 2.57 20.28
C PRO A 86 -20.88 1.91 21.19
N ALA A 87 -21.21 0.78 21.82
CA ALA A 87 -20.30 -0.02 22.64
C ALA A 87 -19.51 -1.05 21.81
N GLY A 88 -19.78 -1.15 20.51
CA GLY A 88 -19.17 -2.14 19.63
C GLY A 88 -17.68 -1.94 19.36
N PHE A 89 -17.12 -0.79 19.76
CA PHE A 89 -15.70 -0.46 19.60
C PHE A 89 -15.11 0.06 20.91
N GLU A 90 -13.83 -0.22 21.12
CA GLU A 90 -13.04 0.50 22.12
C GLU A 90 -12.82 1.93 21.62
N VAL A 91 -13.13 2.92 22.49
CA VAL A 91 -12.96 4.34 22.21
C VAL A 91 -12.00 4.93 23.23
N ILE A 92 -11.02 5.68 22.75
CA ILE A 92 -10.11 6.47 23.56
C ILE A 92 -10.46 7.94 23.33
N ASP A 93 -11.00 8.60 24.38
CA ASP A 93 -11.36 10.02 24.30
C ASP A 93 -10.12 10.90 24.24
N GLU A 94 -9.99 11.60 23.12
CA GLU A 94 -8.97 12.61 22.88
C GLU A 94 -9.52 13.64 21.88
N LYS A 95 -9.82 14.83 22.40
CA LYS A 95 -10.49 15.89 21.61
C LYS A 95 -9.53 16.74 20.79
N ASP A 96 -8.24 16.77 21.16
CA ASP A 96 -7.22 17.44 20.35
C ASP A 96 -6.80 16.56 19.16
N PRO A 97 -6.96 17.03 17.91
CA PRO A 97 -6.69 16.20 16.74
C PRO A 97 -5.24 15.73 16.62
N ILE A 98 -4.29 16.55 17.07
CA ILE A 98 -2.85 16.21 17.01
C ILE A 98 -2.52 15.17 18.08
N GLN A 99 -3.08 15.32 19.29
CA GLN A 99 -2.90 14.34 20.37
C GLN A 99 -3.61 13.02 20.02
N ALA A 100 -4.77 13.07 19.37
CA ALA A 100 -5.45 11.86 18.88
C ALA A 100 -4.58 11.09 17.88
N CYS A 101 -3.91 11.77 16.94
CA CYS A 101 -2.94 11.15 16.05
C CYS A 101 -1.78 10.54 16.84
N ARG A 102 -1.20 11.29 17.79
CA ARG A 102 -0.07 10.81 18.62
C ARG A 102 -0.46 9.57 19.43
N ARG A 103 -1.67 9.59 20.02
CA ARG A 103 -2.20 8.48 20.81
C ARG A 103 -2.41 7.23 19.96
N ALA A 104 -3.04 7.41 18.79
CA ALA A 104 -3.32 6.29 17.88
C ALA A 104 -2.04 5.66 17.30
N VAL A 105 -1.08 6.47 16.86
CA VAL A 105 0.20 5.94 16.37
C VAL A 105 1.01 5.26 17.46
N GLN A 106 0.94 5.75 18.70
CA GLN A 106 1.60 5.13 19.85
C GLN A 106 1.06 3.72 20.13
N LEU A 107 -0.23 3.47 19.95
CA LEU A 107 -0.79 2.11 20.08
C LEU A 107 -0.13 1.14 19.10
N ALA A 108 0.10 1.58 17.86
CA ALA A 108 0.80 0.77 16.86
C ALA A 108 2.30 0.62 17.19
N HIS A 109 2.95 1.69 17.66
CA HIS A 109 4.34 1.66 18.10
C HIS A 109 4.56 0.66 19.24
N ASP A 110 3.66 0.65 20.22
CA ASP A 110 3.70 -0.22 21.39
C ASP A 110 3.27 -1.68 21.07
N GLY A 111 2.87 -1.98 19.84
CA GLY A 111 2.37 -3.30 19.42
C GLY A 111 1.02 -3.67 20.02
N LYS A 112 0.24 -2.69 20.50
CA LYS A 112 -1.12 -2.91 21.03
C LYS A 112 -2.16 -3.06 19.93
N VAL A 113 -1.86 -2.54 18.76
CA VAL A 113 -2.61 -2.73 17.51
C VAL A 113 -1.66 -3.03 16.37
N ASP A 114 -2.18 -3.62 15.30
CA ASP A 114 -1.38 -4.05 14.15
C ASP A 114 -1.23 -2.98 13.06
N MET A 115 -2.17 -2.03 13.02
CA MET A 115 -2.26 -1.03 11.95
C MET A 115 -2.64 0.33 12.51
N TYR A 116 -2.26 1.37 11.77
CA TYR A 116 -2.62 2.75 12.04
C TYR A 116 -3.34 3.36 10.84
N MET A 117 -4.51 3.94 11.07
CA MET A 117 -5.38 4.49 10.03
C MET A 117 -5.70 5.96 10.28
N LYS A 118 -5.73 6.73 9.19
CA LYS A 118 -6.18 8.12 9.18
C LYS A 118 -7.71 8.19 9.20
N GLY A 119 -8.26 9.00 10.11
CA GLY A 119 -9.66 9.45 10.09
C GLY A 119 -9.77 10.90 9.60
N LEU A 120 -10.56 11.72 10.28
CA LEU A 120 -10.82 13.13 9.92
C LEU A 120 -9.67 14.05 10.38
N ILE A 121 -8.58 14.03 9.65
CA ILE A 121 -7.38 14.87 9.89
C ILE A 121 -6.65 15.16 8.59
N ASP A 122 -5.90 16.25 8.53
CA ASP A 122 -5.04 16.55 7.38
C ASP A 122 -3.91 15.51 7.23
N SER A 123 -3.63 15.13 5.97
CA SER A 123 -2.57 14.15 5.69
C SER A 123 -1.21 14.58 6.19
N LYS A 124 -0.92 15.88 6.22
CA LYS A 124 0.31 16.44 6.78
C LYS A 124 0.48 16.09 8.27
N ASP A 125 -0.56 16.27 9.07
CA ASP A 125 -0.50 16.03 10.52
C ASP A 125 -0.52 14.53 10.84
N PHE A 126 -1.26 13.75 10.06
CA PHE A 126 -1.19 12.29 10.10
C PHE A 126 0.23 11.77 9.82
N LEU A 127 0.85 12.21 8.72
CA LEU A 127 2.22 11.81 8.38
C LEU A 127 3.26 12.31 9.39
N ARG A 128 3.03 13.49 9.98
CA ARG A 128 3.90 13.98 11.08
C ARG A 128 3.88 13.02 12.27
N SER A 129 2.72 12.46 12.63
CA SER A 129 2.61 11.47 13.70
C SER A 129 3.31 10.15 13.35
N VAL A 130 3.16 9.67 12.10
CA VAL A 130 3.88 8.48 11.60
C VAL A 130 5.40 8.66 11.69
N LEU A 131 5.89 9.88 11.42
CA LEU A 131 7.32 10.22 11.43
C LEU A 131 7.79 10.80 12.76
N ASP A 132 6.98 10.78 13.82
CA ASP A 132 7.40 11.21 15.16
C ASP A 132 8.63 10.42 15.63
N LYS A 133 9.55 11.09 16.35
CA LYS A 133 10.80 10.48 16.75
C LYS A 133 10.69 9.55 17.97
N GLU A 134 9.64 9.74 18.77
CA GLU A 134 9.45 9.01 20.03
C GLU A 134 8.43 7.89 19.88
N VAL A 135 7.28 8.19 19.27
CA VAL A 135 6.12 7.27 19.19
C VAL A 135 5.72 6.90 17.76
N GLY A 136 6.45 7.39 16.76
CA GLY A 136 6.16 7.12 15.36
C GLY A 136 6.62 5.74 14.90
N LEU A 137 6.34 5.44 13.62
CA LEU A 137 6.61 4.14 13.00
C LEU A 137 7.84 4.19 12.08
N ARG A 138 8.86 4.97 12.45
CA ARG A 138 10.07 5.14 11.65
C ARG A 138 10.92 3.87 11.64
N THR A 139 11.32 3.44 10.43
CA THR A 139 12.19 2.28 10.23
C THR A 139 13.62 2.66 9.83
N GLY A 140 13.94 3.96 9.69
CA GLY A 140 15.18 4.45 9.12
C GLY A 140 15.24 4.39 7.59
N LYS A 141 14.20 3.87 6.95
CA LYS A 141 14.05 3.82 5.48
C LYS A 141 13.03 4.87 5.02
N PRO A 142 13.11 5.31 3.75
CA PRO A 142 12.10 6.18 3.16
C PRO A 142 10.70 5.55 3.21
N LEU A 143 9.71 6.39 3.51
CA LEU A 143 8.30 6.02 3.43
C LEU A 143 7.83 6.13 1.99
N SER A 144 7.11 5.14 1.49
CA SER A 144 6.51 5.14 0.15
C SER A 144 5.06 4.71 0.19
N HIS A 145 4.30 5.10 -0.83
CA HIS A 145 2.87 4.82 -0.94
C HIS A 145 2.60 3.79 -2.03
N VAL A 146 1.81 2.75 -1.71
CA VAL A 146 1.38 1.73 -2.67
C VAL A 146 -0.13 1.79 -2.81
N CYS A 147 -0.62 2.01 -4.03
CA CYS A 147 -2.02 1.82 -4.41
C CYS A 147 -2.21 0.45 -5.04
N VAL A 148 -3.30 -0.22 -4.68
CA VAL A 148 -3.72 -1.48 -5.30
C VAL A 148 -5.05 -1.23 -6.01
N PHE A 149 -5.13 -1.59 -7.28
CA PHE A 149 -6.31 -1.40 -8.11
C PHE A 149 -6.87 -2.75 -8.55
N ASP A 150 -8.18 -2.89 -8.41
CA ASP A 150 -8.99 -3.95 -9.00
C ASP A 150 -9.70 -3.35 -10.21
N LEU A 151 -9.16 -3.61 -11.40
CA LEU A 151 -9.62 -3.00 -12.63
C LEU A 151 -10.49 -3.98 -13.42
N PRO A 152 -11.69 -3.58 -13.89
CA PRO A 152 -12.62 -4.47 -14.59
C PRO A 152 -12.08 -5.13 -15.86
N PHE A 153 -11.07 -4.50 -16.48
CA PHE A 153 -10.46 -4.96 -17.72
C PHE A 153 -9.12 -5.71 -17.51
N ALA A 154 -8.65 -5.81 -16.26
CA ALA A 154 -7.39 -6.49 -15.94
C ALA A 154 -7.66 -7.83 -15.25
N ASP A 155 -6.97 -8.88 -15.67
CA ASP A 155 -7.08 -10.23 -15.10
C ASP A 155 -6.40 -10.38 -13.74
N GLN A 156 -5.71 -9.34 -13.28
CA GLN A 156 -4.96 -9.32 -12.02
C GLN A 156 -5.01 -7.92 -11.39
N LEU A 157 -4.68 -7.87 -10.09
CA LEU A 157 -4.50 -6.59 -9.39
C LEU A 157 -3.31 -5.83 -9.96
N LEU A 158 -3.52 -4.53 -10.16
CA LEU A 158 -2.46 -3.58 -10.54
C LEU A 158 -1.96 -2.85 -9.29
N PHE A 159 -0.64 -2.78 -9.11
CA PHE A 159 0.02 -2.04 -8.05
C PHE A 159 0.69 -0.81 -8.64
N LEU A 160 0.43 0.36 -8.07
CA LEU A 160 1.06 1.62 -8.48
C LEU A 160 1.78 2.23 -7.28
N THR A 161 3.04 2.61 -7.48
CA THR A 161 3.92 3.19 -6.45
C THR A 161 5.01 4.07 -7.08
N ASP A 162 5.56 5.11 -6.47
CA ASP A 162 4.97 5.89 -5.41
C ASP A 162 3.98 6.88 -6.02
N VAL A 163 2.81 7.06 -5.42
CA VAL A 163 1.78 7.94 -6.00
C VAL A 163 1.49 9.18 -5.14
N ALA A 164 2.10 9.31 -3.94
CA ALA A 164 1.69 10.36 -3.02
C ALA A 164 2.79 10.95 -2.13
N PHE A 165 3.89 10.28 -1.85
CA PHE A 165 4.83 10.72 -0.82
C PHE A 165 6.11 11.34 -1.38
N MET A 166 6.57 10.89 -2.55
CA MET A 166 7.82 11.36 -3.15
C MET A 166 7.56 12.08 -4.47
N THR A 167 7.74 13.40 -4.49
CA THR A 167 7.54 14.19 -5.71
C THR A 167 8.66 13.97 -6.73
N TYR A 168 9.90 13.87 -6.26
CA TYR A 168 11.10 13.68 -7.10
C TYR A 168 12.01 12.64 -6.46
N PRO A 169 11.65 11.33 -6.53
CA PRO A 169 12.46 10.28 -5.95
C PRO A 169 13.81 10.15 -6.70
N THR A 170 14.89 10.06 -5.94
CA THR A 170 16.21 9.72 -6.46
C THR A 170 16.26 8.26 -6.89
N LEU A 171 17.34 7.84 -7.57
CA LEU A 171 17.55 6.43 -7.92
C LEU A 171 17.51 5.52 -6.65
N GLU A 172 18.15 5.95 -5.56
CA GLU A 172 18.16 5.22 -4.29
C GLU A 172 16.75 5.13 -3.68
N ASP A 173 15.98 6.24 -3.71
CA ASP A 173 14.58 6.22 -3.27
C ASP A 173 13.74 5.25 -4.09
N LYS A 174 13.96 5.15 -5.41
CA LYS A 174 13.25 4.19 -6.28
C LYS A 174 13.58 2.74 -5.93
N VAL A 175 14.81 2.43 -5.53
CA VAL A 175 15.16 1.11 -4.98
C VAL A 175 14.37 0.83 -3.69
N HIS A 176 14.24 1.82 -2.79
CA HIS A 176 13.43 1.67 -1.58
C HIS A 176 11.95 1.51 -1.89
N ILE A 177 11.41 2.25 -2.85
CA ILE A 177 10.02 2.13 -3.31
C ILE A 177 9.73 0.70 -3.78
N ILE A 178 10.60 0.14 -4.63
CA ILE A 178 10.48 -1.25 -5.11
C ILE A 178 10.52 -2.22 -3.92
N ASN A 179 11.52 -2.10 -3.06
CA ASN A 179 11.70 -2.98 -1.91
C ASN A 179 10.55 -2.90 -0.89
N ASN A 180 9.90 -1.75 -0.73
CA ASN A 180 8.71 -1.59 0.10
C ASN A 180 7.47 -2.23 -0.54
N THR A 181 7.38 -2.24 -1.88
CA THR A 181 6.21 -2.74 -2.62
C THR A 181 6.21 -4.25 -2.77
N VAL A 182 7.36 -4.90 -2.92
CA VAL A 182 7.48 -6.36 -3.08
C VAL A 182 6.76 -7.15 -1.97
N PRO A 183 6.92 -6.83 -0.67
CA PRO A 183 6.17 -7.50 0.39
C PRO A 183 4.65 -7.33 0.28
N VAL A 184 4.17 -6.17 -0.18
CA VAL A 184 2.74 -5.91 -0.39
C VAL A 184 2.19 -6.81 -1.50
N CYS A 185 2.90 -6.90 -2.63
CA CYS A 185 2.53 -7.82 -3.71
C CYS A 185 2.47 -9.27 -3.25
N ARG A 186 3.45 -9.72 -2.46
CA ARG A 186 3.49 -11.08 -1.90
C ARG A 186 2.34 -11.35 -0.94
N ALA A 187 1.98 -10.38 -0.09
CA ALA A 187 0.81 -10.49 0.78
C ALA A 187 -0.48 -10.68 -0.02
N CYS A 188 -0.56 -10.07 -1.21
CA CYS A 188 -1.65 -10.27 -2.17
C CYS A 188 -1.53 -11.57 -3.00
N GLY A 189 -0.52 -12.40 -2.76
CA GLY A 189 -0.33 -13.71 -3.41
C GLY A 189 0.47 -13.66 -4.72
N ILE A 190 1.20 -12.58 -4.99
CA ILE A 190 2.12 -12.46 -6.13
C ILE A 190 3.54 -12.69 -5.61
N GLU A 191 4.06 -13.90 -5.76
CA GLU A 191 5.36 -14.29 -5.18
C GLU A 191 6.53 -13.53 -5.79
N VAL A 192 6.54 -13.35 -7.10
CA VAL A 192 7.57 -12.62 -7.85
C VAL A 192 6.88 -11.57 -8.72
N PRO A 193 6.66 -10.33 -8.19
CA PRO A 193 6.02 -9.28 -8.95
C PRO A 193 6.92 -8.81 -10.11
N LYS A 194 6.29 -8.44 -11.23
CA LYS A 194 6.93 -7.74 -12.34
C LYS A 194 6.77 -6.24 -12.11
N VAL A 195 7.88 -5.52 -12.13
CA VAL A 195 7.94 -4.08 -11.87
C VAL A 195 8.32 -3.37 -13.17
N ALA A 196 7.39 -2.61 -13.72
CA ALA A 196 7.63 -1.74 -14.85
C ALA A 196 8.04 -0.35 -14.35
N VAL A 197 9.23 0.09 -14.72
CA VAL A 197 9.70 1.45 -14.41
C VAL A 197 9.23 2.38 -15.53
N LEU A 198 8.19 3.17 -15.21
CA LEU A 198 7.48 3.96 -16.20
C LEU A 198 8.27 5.19 -16.65
N ALA A 199 8.26 5.41 -17.97
CA ALA A 199 8.74 6.62 -18.62
C ALA A 199 7.82 6.98 -19.81
N ALA A 200 8.03 8.16 -20.40
CA ALA A 200 7.27 8.59 -21.56
C ALA A 200 7.69 7.88 -22.87
N VAL A 201 8.82 7.18 -22.84
CA VAL A 201 9.38 6.44 -23.98
C VAL A 201 10.09 5.17 -23.49
N GLU A 202 10.22 4.16 -24.36
CA GLU A 202 10.82 2.86 -24.04
C GLU A 202 12.34 2.80 -24.34
N VAL A 203 12.91 3.89 -24.86
CA VAL A 203 14.34 3.95 -25.26
C VAL A 203 15.09 4.84 -24.28
N VAL A 204 16.27 4.38 -23.86
CA VAL A 204 17.16 5.18 -23.01
C VAL A 204 17.59 6.44 -23.75
N ASN A 205 17.26 7.60 -23.17
CA ASN A 205 17.63 8.90 -23.70
C ASN A 205 18.38 9.71 -22.62
N PRO A 206 19.68 10.02 -22.82
CA PRO A 206 20.45 10.80 -21.85
C PRO A 206 19.88 12.20 -21.53
N LYS A 207 19.05 12.75 -22.43
CA LYS A 207 18.36 14.03 -22.21
C LYS A 207 17.06 13.86 -21.36
N MET A 208 16.68 12.62 -21.06
CA MET A 208 15.54 12.27 -20.25
C MET A 208 15.98 11.37 -19.08
N PRO A 209 16.45 11.95 -17.96
CA PRO A 209 17.08 11.21 -16.86
C PRO A 209 16.25 10.02 -16.34
N VAL A 210 14.92 10.12 -16.34
CA VAL A 210 14.04 9.04 -15.90
C VAL A 210 14.22 7.74 -16.70
N THR A 211 14.59 7.82 -17.98
CA THR A 211 14.86 6.63 -18.81
C THR A 211 16.21 5.99 -18.47
N VAL A 212 17.20 6.80 -18.11
CA VAL A 212 18.51 6.33 -17.67
C VAL A 212 18.39 5.64 -16.32
N GLU A 213 17.66 6.23 -15.38
CA GLU A 213 17.40 5.64 -14.07
C GLU A 213 16.59 4.35 -14.18
N ALA A 214 15.62 4.27 -15.10
CA ALA A 214 14.84 3.06 -15.33
C ALA A 214 15.74 1.90 -15.80
N ALA A 215 16.60 2.14 -16.78
CA ALA A 215 17.57 1.15 -17.23
C ALA A 215 18.59 0.76 -16.14
N GLU A 216 18.97 1.71 -15.27
CA GLU A 216 19.86 1.42 -14.15
C GLU A 216 19.17 0.52 -13.11
N LEU A 217 17.86 0.73 -12.82
CA LEU A 217 17.10 -0.15 -11.93
C LEU A 217 16.98 -1.57 -12.49
N THR A 218 16.76 -1.72 -13.80
CA THR A 218 16.80 -3.02 -14.49
C THR A 218 18.14 -3.70 -14.29
N ARG A 219 19.25 -2.98 -14.58
CA ARG A 219 20.61 -3.49 -14.38
C ARG A 219 20.88 -3.88 -12.92
N MET A 220 20.42 -3.09 -11.96
CA MET A 220 20.56 -3.41 -10.53
C MET A 220 19.79 -4.68 -10.13
N ASN A 221 18.65 -4.96 -10.77
CA ASN A 221 17.92 -6.20 -10.58
C ASN A 221 18.68 -7.40 -11.19
N ASP A 222 19.22 -7.28 -12.40
CA ASP A 222 20.03 -8.32 -13.06
C ASP A 222 21.30 -8.66 -12.26
N GLU A 223 21.91 -7.66 -11.63
CA GLU A 223 23.07 -7.81 -10.75
C GLU A 223 22.73 -8.33 -9.33
N GLY A 224 21.46 -8.56 -9.05
CA GLY A 224 21.00 -9.05 -7.73
C GLY A 224 21.06 -8.02 -6.61
N LYS A 225 21.17 -6.71 -6.92
CA LYS A 225 21.07 -5.61 -5.95
C LYS A 225 19.63 -5.32 -5.55
N ILE A 226 18.68 -5.52 -6.48
CA ILE A 226 17.25 -5.52 -6.25
C ILE A 226 16.79 -6.97 -6.39
N THR A 227 16.09 -7.52 -5.41
CA THR A 227 15.72 -8.93 -5.37
C THR A 227 14.25 -9.14 -5.07
N GLY A 228 13.76 -10.35 -5.37
CA GLY A 228 12.39 -10.74 -5.03
C GLY A 228 11.33 -10.24 -6.01
N CYS A 229 11.74 -9.63 -7.11
CA CYS A 229 10.92 -9.16 -8.22
C CYS A 229 11.71 -9.24 -9.52
N ILE A 230 11.04 -8.99 -10.63
CA ILE A 230 11.66 -8.73 -11.94
C ILE A 230 11.42 -7.27 -12.25
N VAL A 231 12.49 -6.54 -12.57
CA VAL A 231 12.41 -5.10 -12.91
C VAL A 231 12.72 -4.93 -14.37
N ASP A 232 11.89 -4.20 -15.09
CA ASP A 232 12.13 -3.84 -16.49
C ASP A 232 11.76 -2.36 -16.73
N GLY A 233 12.51 -1.72 -17.63
CA GLY A 233 12.29 -0.32 -18.00
C GLY A 233 13.50 0.29 -18.73
N PRO A 234 13.28 1.44 -19.39
CA PRO A 234 12.05 2.26 -19.36
C PRO A 234 10.90 1.64 -20.16
N LEU A 235 9.68 1.73 -19.65
CA LEU A 235 8.46 1.28 -20.33
C LEU A 235 7.40 2.40 -20.31
N SER A 236 6.59 2.48 -21.36
CA SER A 236 5.35 3.24 -21.34
C SER A 236 4.26 2.45 -20.58
N LEU A 237 3.18 3.13 -20.16
CA LEU A 237 2.14 2.49 -19.38
C LEU A 237 1.39 1.40 -20.17
N ASP A 238 1.18 1.61 -21.45
CA ASP A 238 0.48 0.68 -22.35
C ASP A 238 1.27 -0.61 -22.62
N LEU A 239 2.61 -0.55 -22.49
CA LEU A 239 3.46 -1.75 -22.57
C LEU A 239 3.66 -2.43 -21.21
N ALA A 240 3.32 -1.76 -20.11
CA ALA A 240 3.49 -2.26 -18.75
C ALA A 240 2.29 -3.06 -18.24
N ILE A 241 1.13 -2.96 -18.91
CA ILE A 241 -0.14 -3.54 -18.48
C ILE A 241 -0.51 -4.78 -19.30
#